data_a3e5db38b095909ab98c0203bbe746ce
#
_entry.id   a3e5db38b095909ab98c0203bbe746ce
#
_cell.length_a   1.000
_cell.length_b   1.000
_cell.length_c   1.000
_cell.angle_alpha   90.00
_cell.angle_beta   90.00
_cell.angle_gamma   90.00
#
_symmetry.space_group_name_H-M   'P 1'
#
loop_
_entity.id
_entity.type
_entity.pdbx_description
1 polymer ?
#
loop_
_entity_poly.entity_id
_entity_poly.type
_entity_poly.pdbx_seq_one_letter_code
_entity_poly.pdbx_strand_id
1 'polypeptide(L)'
;MCILCNAKEMNSVPQLPNNPLRRTLLKSAGLLSVGGLMSSAGIAIAQTANPPKSNNVLNPDQALTRLMAGNATYVKSKTLQINVDETRGALARGQNPYACILSCADSRISPELAFNEERGDLFVARVAGNFVNTDILASFEYGTAVLGAPLIMVLGHTSCGAIDASVKAYTENTSFPGHIQALTTAIAPAVREASKKAKGKDLLNAATVENIRLNVERLKESNPILSERVKKGNLKIVGAIYDLPSGRVNLI
;
A
#
# COMPACT_ATOMS: atom_id res chain seq x y z
N MET A 1 -14.39 7.51 -44.34
CA MET A 1 -13.49 8.58 -44.83
C MET A 1 -12.42 8.75 -43.76
N CYS A 2 -11.27 8.10 -43.95
CA CYS A 2 -10.21 7.96 -42.93
C CYS A 2 -9.22 9.09 -43.08
N ILE A 3 -9.05 9.93 -42.06
CA ILE A 3 -8.05 11.00 -42.04
C ILE A 3 -6.75 10.41 -41.52
N LEU A 4 -5.76 10.30 -42.41
CA LEU A 4 -4.39 9.87 -42.13
C LEU A 4 -3.71 10.87 -41.17
N CYS A 5 -3.40 10.45 -39.98
CA CYS A 5 -2.50 11.18 -39.07
C CYS A 5 -1.07 11.16 -39.60
N ASN A 6 -0.51 12.33 -39.78
CA ASN A 6 0.82 12.59 -40.31
C ASN A 6 1.91 12.27 -39.28
N ALA A 7 2.71 11.23 -39.54
CA ALA A 7 3.72 10.69 -38.66
C ALA A 7 5.08 11.44 -38.74
N LYS A 8 5.09 12.79 -38.68
CA LYS A 8 6.34 13.55 -38.88
C LYS A 8 6.77 14.49 -37.73
N GLU A 9 6.11 14.42 -36.54
CA GLU A 9 6.49 15.28 -35.40
C GLU A 9 6.74 14.57 -34.09
N MET A 10 7.36 13.39 -34.11
CA MET A 10 7.78 12.71 -32.87
C MET A 10 9.29 12.43 -32.90
N ASN A 11 10.11 13.45 -32.98
CA ASN A 11 11.55 13.33 -32.76
C ASN A 11 12.11 14.57 -32.06
N SER A 12 11.75 14.78 -30.80
CA SER A 12 12.55 15.61 -29.89
C SER A 12 12.39 15.10 -28.46
N VAL A 13 13.16 14.04 -28.14
CA VAL A 13 13.42 13.69 -26.74
C VAL A 13 14.32 14.79 -26.17
N PRO A 14 13.94 15.48 -25.08
CA PRO A 14 14.80 16.48 -24.46
C PRO A 14 16.09 15.80 -23.98
N GLN A 15 17.22 16.22 -24.51
CA GLN A 15 18.54 15.80 -24.04
C GLN A 15 18.76 16.36 -22.62
N LEU A 16 18.97 15.49 -21.66
CA LEU A 16 19.38 15.90 -20.32
C LEU A 16 20.73 16.63 -20.38
N PRO A 17 20.92 17.73 -19.65
CA PRO A 17 22.17 18.49 -19.68
C PRO A 17 23.34 17.62 -19.22
N ASN A 18 24.39 17.58 -20.01
CA ASN A 18 25.68 16.96 -19.73
C ASN A 18 26.31 17.64 -18.50
N ASN A 19 26.27 17.02 -17.35
CA ASN A 19 26.92 17.51 -16.14
C ASN A 19 28.36 16.96 -16.07
N PRO A 20 29.41 17.79 -16.31
CA PRO A 20 30.81 17.35 -16.37
C PRO A 20 31.34 16.82 -15.02
N LEU A 21 30.69 17.11 -13.90
CA LEU A 21 31.12 16.66 -12.55
C LEU A 21 30.95 15.15 -12.31
N ARG A 22 30.16 14.43 -13.12
CA ARG A 22 30.02 12.97 -12.99
C ARG A 22 31.18 12.15 -13.58
N ARG A 23 32.02 12.74 -14.41
CA ARG A 23 33.13 12.03 -15.07
C ARG A 23 34.45 12.07 -14.29
N THR A 24 34.60 12.94 -13.30
CA THR A 24 35.85 13.11 -12.53
C THR A 24 35.95 12.16 -11.34
N LEU A 25 34.84 11.59 -10.85
CA LEU A 25 34.83 10.70 -9.68
C LEU A 25 35.24 9.24 -9.97
N LEU A 26 35.43 8.87 -11.25
CA LEU A 26 35.78 7.49 -11.64
C LEU A 26 37.27 7.28 -12.00
N LYS A 27 38.12 8.29 -11.84
CA LYS A 27 39.56 8.17 -12.23
C LYS A 27 40.57 8.21 -11.09
N SER A 28 40.14 8.18 -9.82
CA SER A 28 41.05 8.19 -8.66
C SER A 28 40.89 6.99 -7.73
N ALA A 29 40.66 5.79 -8.26
CA ALA A 29 40.76 4.54 -7.51
C ALA A 29 41.93 3.71 -8.02
N GLY A 30 43.12 4.09 -7.62
CA GLY A 30 44.35 3.32 -7.77
C GLY A 30 44.98 3.04 -6.41
N LEU A 31 45.03 1.76 -6.06
CA LEU A 31 45.87 1.06 -5.07
C LEU A 31 46.01 1.68 -3.66
N LEU A 32 45.45 1.03 -2.66
CA LEU A 32 46.17 0.63 -1.44
C LEU A 32 45.44 -0.54 -0.74
N SER A 33 46.26 -1.48 -0.32
CA SER A 33 46.10 -2.82 0.20
C SER A 33 45.23 -2.99 1.47
N VAL A 34 44.48 -4.11 1.47
CA VAL A 34 44.35 -5.15 2.54
C VAL A 34 44.28 -4.68 3.99
N GLY A 35 43.12 -4.83 4.60
CA GLY A 35 42.92 -4.81 6.04
C GLY A 35 41.43 -4.97 6.36
N GLY A 36 41.01 -6.19 6.73
CA GLY A 36 39.60 -6.51 7.00
C GLY A 36 39.02 -5.74 8.17
N LEU A 37 37.88 -5.11 7.91
CA LEU A 37 36.86 -4.78 8.89
C LEU A 37 35.53 -4.80 8.10
N MET A 38 34.74 -5.85 8.33
CA MET A 38 33.34 -5.86 7.92
C MET A 38 32.59 -4.79 8.70
N SER A 39 32.62 -3.57 8.18
CA SER A 39 31.74 -2.51 8.62
C SER A 39 30.39 -2.74 7.95
N SER A 40 29.40 -3.15 8.74
CA SER A 40 27.99 -3.11 8.33
C SER A 40 27.67 -1.67 7.97
N ALA A 41 27.75 -1.35 6.68
CA ALA A 41 27.27 -0.07 6.16
C ALA A 41 25.76 -0.04 6.30
N GLY A 42 25.28 0.37 7.46
CA GLY A 42 23.90 0.80 7.63
C GLY A 42 23.65 1.92 6.64
N ILE A 43 22.67 1.76 5.77
CA ILE A 43 22.18 2.85 4.92
C ILE A 43 21.63 3.91 5.89
N ALA A 44 22.44 4.87 6.25
CA ALA A 44 22.00 6.06 6.95
C ALA A 44 21.22 6.92 5.93
N ILE A 45 19.90 6.68 5.87
CA ILE A 45 19.01 7.60 5.20
C ILE A 45 18.97 8.84 6.07
N ALA A 46 19.52 9.94 5.56
CA ALA A 46 19.46 11.23 6.23
C ALA A 46 17.98 11.58 6.46
N GLN A 47 17.51 11.39 7.68
CA GLN A 47 16.25 11.97 8.13
C GLN A 47 16.43 13.48 8.09
N THR A 48 15.65 14.12 7.23
CA THR A 48 15.55 15.58 7.24
C THR A 48 15.10 16.03 8.63
N ALA A 49 15.76 17.04 9.20
CA ALA A 49 15.56 17.51 10.57
C ALA A 49 14.08 17.89 10.90
N ASN A 50 13.26 18.13 9.88
CA ASN A 50 11.84 18.41 10.01
C ASN A 50 11.05 17.60 8.98
N PRO A 51 10.30 16.56 9.39
CA PRO A 51 9.42 15.81 8.50
C PRO A 51 8.34 16.74 7.91
N PRO A 52 7.90 16.54 6.65
CA PRO A 52 6.90 17.37 5.99
C PRO A 52 5.58 17.50 6.77
N LYS A 53 5.23 16.47 7.53
CA LYS A 53 4.05 16.43 8.42
C LYS A 53 4.51 15.98 9.82
N SER A 54 4.76 16.93 10.71
CA SER A 54 5.21 16.64 12.09
C SER A 54 4.21 15.78 12.87
N ASN A 55 2.91 15.94 12.62
CA ASN A 55 1.83 15.18 13.26
C ASN A 55 1.78 13.69 12.85
N ASN A 56 2.59 13.27 11.86
CA ASN A 56 2.68 11.88 11.41
C ASN A 56 3.78 11.08 12.14
N VAL A 57 4.50 11.69 13.06
CA VAL A 57 5.47 10.98 13.91
C VAL A 57 4.72 10.33 15.06
N LEU A 58 4.24 9.12 14.85
CA LEU A 58 3.37 8.35 15.76
C LEU A 58 3.98 7.00 16.08
N ASN A 59 3.60 6.42 17.23
CA ASN A 59 3.80 4.99 17.48
C ASN A 59 2.66 4.16 16.84
N PRO A 60 2.78 2.81 16.75
CA PRO A 60 1.78 1.97 16.08
C PRO A 60 0.35 2.09 16.62
N ASP A 61 0.18 2.25 17.94
CA ASP A 61 -1.14 2.37 18.56
C ASP A 61 -1.78 3.75 18.33
N GLN A 62 -0.97 4.80 18.38
CA GLN A 62 -1.41 6.15 18.04
C GLN A 62 -1.82 6.24 16.57
N ALA A 63 -1.08 5.60 15.67
CA ALA A 63 -1.41 5.55 14.24
C ALA A 63 -2.76 4.86 14.02
N LEU A 64 -2.99 3.71 14.65
CA LEU A 64 -4.28 3.02 14.56
C LEU A 64 -5.43 3.86 15.16
N THR A 65 -5.21 4.46 16.31
CA THR A 65 -6.21 5.31 16.96
C THR A 65 -6.60 6.50 16.08
N ARG A 66 -5.63 7.19 15.49
CA ARG A 66 -5.88 8.29 14.56
C ARG A 66 -6.67 7.83 13.34
N LEU A 67 -6.26 6.73 12.72
CA LEU A 67 -6.91 6.19 11.54
C LEU A 67 -8.40 5.87 11.80
N MET A 68 -8.70 5.21 12.92
CA MET A 68 -10.07 4.87 13.30
C MET A 68 -10.90 6.09 13.70
N ALA A 69 -10.30 7.09 14.32
CA ALA A 69 -10.96 8.37 14.63
C ALA A 69 -11.33 9.15 13.35
N GLY A 70 -10.46 9.10 12.33
CA GLY A 70 -10.73 9.66 11.00
C GLY A 70 -11.97 9.01 10.36
N ASN A 71 -12.06 7.67 10.38
CA ASN A 71 -13.25 6.98 9.90
C ASN A 71 -14.52 7.34 10.68
N ALA A 72 -14.44 7.45 12.00
CA ALA A 72 -15.58 7.88 12.81
C ALA A 72 -16.05 9.31 12.45
N THR A 73 -15.14 10.16 12.00
CA THR A 73 -15.45 11.53 11.52
C THR A 73 -16.09 11.47 10.13
N TYR A 74 -15.55 10.67 9.22
CA TYR A 74 -16.10 10.44 7.88
C TYR A 74 -17.55 9.93 7.93
N VAL A 75 -17.83 8.94 8.76
CA VAL A 75 -19.20 8.37 8.94
C VAL A 75 -20.21 9.41 9.43
N LYS A 76 -19.75 10.44 10.16
CA LYS A 76 -20.61 11.57 10.60
C LYS A 76 -20.76 12.65 9.53
N SER A 77 -20.31 12.39 8.29
CA SER A 77 -20.33 13.35 7.17
C SER A 77 -19.59 14.66 7.47
N LYS A 78 -18.59 14.62 8.36
CA LYS A 78 -17.69 15.72 8.66
C LYS A 78 -16.37 15.49 7.93
N THR A 79 -16.27 15.98 6.69
CA THR A 79 -15.04 15.87 5.91
C THR A 79 -14.09 17.02 6.19
N LEU A 80 -12.79 16.73 6.11
CA LEU A 80 -11.74 17.75 6.19
C LEU A 80 -11.90 18.79 5.07
N GLN A 81 -11.73 20.05 5.44
CA GLN A 81 -11.49 21.12 4.47
C GLN A 81 -10.00 21.09 4.10
N ILE A 82 -9.68 20.52 2.94
CA ILE A 82 -8.29 20.33 2.50
C ILE A 82 -7.81 21.61 1.82
N ASN A 83 -6.82 22.29 2.41
CA ASN A 83 -6.08 23.35 1.72
C ASN A 83 -4.91 22.75 0.94
N VAL A 84 -5.19 22.45 -0.32
CA VAL A 84 -4.24 21.77 -1.23
C VAL A 84 -2.97 22.60 -1.47
N ASP A 85 -3.07 23.92 -1.46
CA ASP A 85 -1.97 24.81 -1.83
C ASP A 85 -0.95 24.96 -0.68
N GLU A 86 -1.40 25.05 0.56
CA GLU A 86 -0.51 25.16 1.72
C GLU A 86 0.42 23.94 1.89
N THR A 87 -0.08 22.73 1.63
CA THR A 87 0.67 21.49 1.86
C THR A 87 1.55 21.10 0.68
N ARG A 88 1.25 21.56 -0.56
CA ARG A 88 1.93 21.14 -1.79
C ARG A 88 3.44 21.38 -1.75
N GLY A 89 3.88 22.55 -1.28
CA GLY A 89 5.30 22.91 -1.23
C GLY A 89 6.12 22.04 -0.27
N ALA A 90 5.56 21.68 0.87
CA ALA A 90 6.21 20.79 1.84
C ALA A 90 6.28 19.34 1.31
N LEU A 91 5.16 18.84 0.77
CA LEU A 91 5.05 17.47 0.26
C LEU A 91 5.89 17.25 -1.00
N ALA A 92 6.15 18.29 -1.80
CA ALA A 92 7.05 18.18 -2.95
C ALA A 92 8.51 17.88 -2.57
N ARG A 93 8.92 18.18 -1.34
CA ARG A 93 10.27 17.92 -0.82
C ARG A 93 10.43 16.59 -0.13
N GLY A 94 9.34 15.92 0.25
CA GLY A 94 9.36 14.62 0.93
C GLY A 94 7.99 14.19 1.42
N GLN A 95 7.94 12.99 1.99
CA GLN A 95 6.74 12.40 2.59
C GLN A 95 7.11 11.59 3.83
N ASN A 96 6.22 11.55 4.80
CA ASN A 96 6.31 10.73 6.00
C ASN A 96 4.91 10.26 6.42
N PRO A 97 4.32 9.32 5.65
CA PRO A 97 3.00 8.76 5.97
C PRO A 97 3.04 8.04 7.32
N TYR A 98 1.96 8.14 8.07
CA TYR A 98 1.86 7.45 9.36
C TYR A 98 1.22 6.06 9.26
N ALA A 99 0.65 5.70 8.10
CA ALA A 99 0.08 4.38 7.85
C ALA A 99 0.20 3.97 6.38
N CYS A 100 0.40 2.67 6.16
CA CYS A 100 0.28 2.03 4.86
C CYS A 100 -1.07 1.32 4.78
N ILE A 101 -1.80 1.47 3.66
CA ILE A 101 -3.11 0.84 3.46
C ILE A 101 -3.08 -0.02 2.20
N LEU A 102 -3.32 -1.33 2.35
CA LEU A 102 -3.67 -2.21 1.23
C LEU A 102 -5.18 -2.16 1.02
N SER A 103 -5.63 -1.57 -0.06
CA SER A 103 -7.06 -1.46 -0.40
C SER A 103 -7.39 -2.13 -1.73
N CYS A 104 -8.68 -2.42 -1.92
CA CYS A 104 -9.19 -2.82 -3.22
C CYS A 104 -9.08 -1.68 -4.24
N ALA A 105 -8.95 -2.03 -5.54
CA ALA A 105 -9.05 -1.07 -6.63
C ALA A 105 -10.50 -0.61 -6.91
N ASP A 106 -11.49 -1.11 -6.17
CA ASP A 106 -12.90 -0.76 -6.29
C ASP A 106 -13.11 0.76 -6.21
N SER A 107 -13.83 1.32 -7.19
CA SER A 107 -14.03 2.77 -7.32
C SER A 107 -14.89 3.40 -6.21
N ARG A 108 -15.61 2.57 -5.44
CA ARG A 108 -16.51 3.01 -4.37
C ARG A 108 -15.79 3.24 -3.04
N ILE A 109 -14.50 2.91 -2.94
CA ILE A 109 -13.68 3.16 -1.75
C ILE A 109 -12.44 3.98 -2.12
N SER A 110 -12.18 5.04 -1.36
CA SER A 110 -10.93 5.79 -1.32
C SER A 110 -10.44 5.80 0.12
N PRO A 111 -9.28 5.20 0.43
CA PRO A 111 -8.76 5.15 1.79
C PRO A 111 -8.59 6.52 2.42
N GLU A 112 -8.11 7.51 1.68
CA GLU A 112 -7.92 8.87 2.19
C GLU A 112 -9.27 9.47 2.64
N LEU A 113 -10.32 9.30 1.83
CA LEU A 113 -11.66 9.78 2.20
C LEU A 113 -12.24 8.96 3.35
N ALA A 114 -12.16 7.62 3.29
CA ALA A 114 -12.71 6.72 4.30
C ALA A 114 -12.13 6.96 5.70
N PHE A 115 -10.87 7.41 5.77
CA PHE A 115 -10.19 7.75 7.03
C PHE A 115 -10.08 9.25 7.27
N ASN A 116 -10.70 10.08 6.42
CA ASN A 116 -10.68 11.54 6.56
C ASN A 116 -9.26 12.11 6.71
N GLU A 117 -8.35 11.62 5.86
CA GLU A 117 -6.94 11.98 5.86
C GLU A 117 -6.56 12.75 4.58
N GLU A 118 -5.49 13.54 4.67
CA GLU A 118 -4.98 14.34 3.57
C GLU A 118 -3.87 13.62 2.79
N ARG A 119 -3.46 14.26 1.69
CA ARG A 119 -2.27 13.84 0.95
C ARG A 119 -1.03 13.81 1.86
N GLY A 120 -0.24 12.75 1.74
CA GLY A 120 0.99 12.55 2.50
C GLY A 120 0.77 11.91 3.87
N ASP A 121 -0.48 11.67 4.30
CA ASP A 121 -0.80 11.00 5.56
C ASP A 121 -0.78 9.47 5.42
N LEU A 122 -1.27 8.97 4.29
CA LEU A 122 -1.34 7.54 4.00
C LEU A 122 -0.46 7.16 2.81
N PHE A 123 0.16 5.98 2.89
CA PHE A 123 0.85 5.32 1.79
C PHE A 123 -0.04 4.19 1.26
N VAL A 124 -0.74 4.43 0.15
CA VAL A 124 -1.80 3.55 -0.33
C VAL A 124 -1.34 2.70 -1.49
N ALA A 125 -1.48 1.38 -1.35
CA ALA A 125 -1.34 0.41 -2.43
C ALA A 125 -2.70 -0.25 -2.72
N ARG A 126 -3.05 -0.44 -4.00
CA ARG A 126 -4.37 -0.93 -4.41
C ARG A 126 -4.27 -2.00 -5.48
N VAL A 127 -5.02 -3.07 -5.29
CA VAL A 127 -5.25 -4.12 -6.28
C VAL A 127 -6.65 -4.69 -6.09
N ALA A 128 -7.34 -5.09 -7.17
CA ALA A 128 -8.67 -5.69 -7.08
C ALA A 128 -8.64 -6.93 -6.17
N GLY A 129 -9.44 -6.91 -5.08
CA GLY A 129 -9.43 -7.95 -4.05
C GLY A 129 -8.35 -7.79 -2.98
N ASN A 130 -7.68 -6.67 -2.90
CA ASN A 130 -6.75 -6.28 -1.80
C ASN A 130 -5.87 -7.43 -1.26
N PHE A 131 -5.20 -8.17 -2.15
CA PHE A 131 -4.24 -9.22 -1.79
C PHE A 131 -2.79 -8.74 -1.93
N VAL A 132 -1.89 -9.36 -1.18
CA VAL A 132 -0.45 -9.06 -1.25
C VAL A 132 0.17 -9.83 -2.43
N ASN A 133 0.88 -9.11 -3.29
CA ASN A 133 1.82 -9.64 -4.29
C ASN A 133 3.21 -9.07 -4.02
N THR A 134 4.18 -9.37 -4.88
CA THR A 134 5.57 -8.91 -4.71
C THR A 134 5.68 -7.38 -4.72
N ASP A 135 4.94 -6.69 -5.60
CA ASP A 135 5.01 -5.24 -5.74
C ASP A 135 4.37 -4.52 -4.54
N ILE A 136 3.26 -5.05 -4.04
CA ILE A 136 2.61 -4.58 -2.81
C ILE A 136 3.53 -4.78 -1.61
N LEU A 137 4.15 -5.98 -1.49
CA LEU A 137 5.08 -6.27 -0.41
C LEU A 137 6.27 -5.31 -0.42
N ALA A 138 6.95 -5.14 -1.56
CA ALA A 138 8.07 -4.23 -1.71
C ALA A 138 7.68 -2.77 -1.39
N SER A 139 6.47 -2.35 -1.81
CA SER A 139 5.93 -1.03 -1.49
C SER A 139 5.77 -0.83 0.02
N PHE A 140 5.28 -1.83 0.74
CA PHE A 140 5.11 -1.73 2.20
C PHE A 140 6.42 -1.86 2.97
N GLU A 141 7.37 -2.63 2.48
CA GLU A 141 8.74 -2.60 3.00
C GLU A 141 9.34 -1.20 2.88
N TYR A 142 9.19 -0.56 1.71
CA TYR A 142 9.61 0.83 1.51
C TYR A 142 8.87 1.79 2.45
N GLY A 143 7.53 1.71 2.50
CA GLY A 143 6.70 2.56 3.36
C GLY A 143 7.05 2.48 4.84
N THR A 144 7.40 1.28 5.32
CA THR A 144 7.71 1.06 6.74
C THR A 144 9.19 1.26 7.06
N ALA A 145 10.12 0.76 6.23
CA ALA A 145 11.55 0.82 6.52
C ALA A 145 12.19 2.15 6.12
N VAL A 146 11.75 2.74 5.00
CA VAL A 146 12.32 3.97 4.45
C VAL A 146 11.53 5.20 4.89
N LEU A 147 10.20 5.16 4.81
CA LEU A 147 9.34 6.29 5.18
C LEU A 147 8.93 6.28 6.66
N GLY A 148 9.16 5.17 7.37
CA GLY A 148 8.96 5.09 8.82
C GLY A 148 7.51 4.87 9.26
N ALA A 149 6.58 4.53 8.35
CA ALA A 149 5.19 4.26 8.72
C ALA A 149 5.08 3.12 9.76
N PRO A 150 4.47 3.36 10.94
CA PRO A 150 4.41 2.37 12.01
C PRO A 150 3.18 1.44 11.92
N LEU A 151 2.32 1.61 10.94
CA LEU A 151 1.08 0.85 10.78
C LEU A 151 0.90 0.36 9.35
N ILE A 152 0.49 -0.91 9.18
CA ILE A 152 -0.09 -1.41 7.93
C ILE A 152 -1.52 -1.86 8.22
N MET A 153 -2.49 -1.46 7.39
CA MET A 153 -3.85 -1.99 7.41
C MET A 153 -4.20 -2.67 6.10
N VAL A 154 -4.65 -3.92 6.18
CA VAL A 154 -5.28 -4.63 5.06
C VAL A 154 -6.78 -4.32 5.10
N LEU A 155 -7.23 -3.47 4.19
CA LEU A 155 -8.60 -2.96 4.14
C LEU A 155 -9.39 -3.63 3.02
N GLY A 156 -10.19 -4.64 3.36
CA GLY A 156 -11.21 -5.18 2.45
C GLY A 156 -12.50 -4.38 2.53
N HIS A 157 -13.49 -4.77 1.73
CA HIS A 157 -14.81 -4.11 1.76
C HIS A 157 -15.93 -5.10 1.45
N THR A 158 -17.14 -4.78 1.88
CA THR A 158 -18.35 -5.56 1.57
C THR A 158 -18.63 -5.57 0.06
N SER A 159 -19.24 -6.64 -0.44
CA SER A 159 -19.64 -6.78 -1.86
C SER A 159 -18.47 -6.58 -2.84
N CYS A 160 -17.30 -7.15 -2.55
CA CYS A 160 -16.12 -7.06 -3.41
C CYS A 160 -16.27 -7.97 -4.64
N GLY A 161 -16.27 -7.35 -5.84
CA GLY A 161 -16.44 -8.08 -7.10
C GLY A 161 -15.29 -9.06 -7.39
N ALA A 162 -14.06 -8.77 -6.98
CA ALA A 162 -12.94 -9.68 -7.18
C ALA A 162 -13.02 -10.92 -6.27
N ILE A 163 -13.52 -10.76 -5.04
CA ILE A 163 -13.79 -11.88 -4.14
C ILE A 163 -14.97 -12.72 -4.69
N ASP A 164 -16.05 -12.07 -5.15
CA ASP A 164 -17.20 -12.75 -5.77
C ASP A 164 -16.78 -13.57 -7.01
N ALA A 165 -15.95 -13.00 -7.88
CA ALA A 165 -15.37 -13.71 -9.01
C ALA A 165 -14.59 -14.96 -8.58
N SER A 166 -13.79 -14.85 -7.50
CA SER A 166 -13.05 -15.98 -6.96
C SER A 166 -13.97 -17.04 -6.33
N VAL A 167 -15.05 -16.62 -5.67
CA VAL A 167 -16.11 -17.54 -5.17
C VAL A 167 -16.74 -18.30 -6.34
N LYS A 168 -17.16 -17.62 -7.42
CA LYS A 168 -17.72 -18.27 -8.61
C LYS A 168 -16.74 -19.21 -9.30
N ALA A 169 -15.47 -18.81 -9.41
CA ALA A 169 -14.43 -19.71 -9.93
C ALA A 169 -14.32 -21.01 -9.13
N TYR A 170 -14.47 -20.92 -7.81
CA TYR A 170 -14.38 -22.07 -6.90
C TYR A 170 -15.64 -22.93 -6.87
N THR A 171 -16.84 -22.31 -6.82
CA THR A 171 -18.11 -23.03 -6.62
C THR A 171 -18.74 -23.50 -7.93
N GLU A 172 -18.53 -22.77 -9.03
CA GLU A 172 -19.17 -22.99 -10.31
C GLU A 172 -18.16 -23.39 -11.41
N ASN A 173 -16.87 -23.49 -11.04
CA ASN A 173 -15.79 -23.74 -11.98
C ASN A 173 -15.73 -22.70 -13.13
N THR A 174 -16.11 -21.45 -12.84
CA THR A 174 -16.15 -20.36 -13.82
C THR A 174 -14.74 -19.93 -14.19
N SER A 175 -14.44 -19.84 -15.48
CA SER A 175 -13.20 -19.28 -16.01
C SER A 175 -13.38 -17.81 -16.37
N PHE A 176 -12.38 -17.00 -16.10
CA PHE A 176 -12.37 -15.58 -16.42
C PHE A 176 -11.38 -15.25 -17.54
N PRO A 177 -11.71 -14.33 -18.46
CA PRO A 177 -10.86 -14.01 -19.60
C PRO A 177 -9.61 -13.24 -19.17
N GLY A 178 -8.54 -13.42 -19.94
CA GLY A 178 -7.29 -12.66 -19.82
C GLY A 178 -6.65 -12.78 -18.43
N HIS A 179 -6.17 -11.67 -17.92
CA HIS A 179 -5.47 -11.62 -16.63
C HIS A 179 -6.40 -11.60 -15.40
N ILE A 180 -7.73 -11.56 -15.58
CA ILE A 180 -8.69 -11.65 -14.46
C ILE A 180 -8.50 -12.98 -13.72
N GLN A 181 -8.13 -14.04 -14.42
CA GLN A 181 -7.83 -15.35 -13.82
C GLN A 181 -6.71 -15.26 -12.76
N ALA A 182 -5.73 -14.37 -12.92
CA ALA A 182 -4.68 -14.18 -11.93
C ALA A 182 -5.21 -13.62 -10.58
N LEU A 183 -6.24 -12.75 -10.64
CA LEU A 183 -6.90 -12.23 -9.43
C LEU A 183 -7.61 -13.36 -8.68
N THR A 184 -8.42 -14.14 -9.39
CA THR A 184 -9.17 -15.26 -8.78
C THR A 184 -8.23 -16.32 -8.19
N THR A 185 -7.11 -16.58 -8.87
CA THR A 185 -6.07 -17.52 -8.37
C THR A 185 -5.42 -17.01 -7.09
N ALA A 186 -5.09 -15.71 -7.03
CA ALA A 186 -4.49 -15.12 -5.82
C ALA A 186 -5.42 -15.14 -4.61
N ILE A 187 -6.74 -15.03 -4.82
CA ILE A 187 -7.76 -15.01 -3.78
C ILE A 187 -8.25 -16.43 -3.42
N ALA A 188 -8.09 -17.41 -4.31
CA ALA A 188 -8.58 -18.78 -4.14
C ALA A 188 -8.24 -19.44 -2.78
N PRO A 189 -7.05 -19.23 -2.17
CA PRO A 189 -6.77 -19.76 -0.83
C PRO A 189 -7.78 -19.29 0.23
N ALA A 190 -8.17 -18.01 0.18
CA ALA A 190 -9.15 -17.44 1.11
C ALA A 190 -10.55 -18.05 0.93
N VAL A 191 -10.99 -18.22 -0.33
CA VAL A 191 -12.26 -18.86 -0.65
C VAL A 191 -12.28 -20.30 -0.13
N ARG A 192 -11.20 -21.04 -0.33
CA ARG A 192 -11.06 -22.42 0.11
C ARG A 192 -11.15 -22.55 1.63
N GLU A 193 -10.50 -21.69 2.38
CA GLU A 193 -10.60 -21.67 3.84
C GLU A 193 -12.00 -21.28 4.32
N ALA A 194 -12.59 -20.25 3.71
CA ALA A 194 -13.95 -19.81 4.01
C ALA A 194 -15.00 -20.89 3.73
N SER A 195 -14.85 -21.66 2.65
CA SER A 195 -15.81 -22.71 2.25
C SER A 195 -15.92 -23.87 3.25
N LYS A 196 -14.95 -24.03 4.15
CA LYS A 196 -15.01 -24.99 5.26
C LYS A 196 -16.03 -24.59 6.33
N LYS A 197 -16.37 -23.29 6.43
CA LYS A 197 -17.18 -22.71 7.51
C LYS A 197 -18.47 -22.06 7.01
N ALA A 198 -18.53 -21.64 5.73
CA ALA A 198 -19.66 -20.92 5.14
C ALA A 198 -20.00 -21.43 3.74
N LYS A 199 -21.27 -21.32 3.35
CA LYS A 199 -21.78 -21.71 2.02
C LYS A 199 -22.81 -20.69 1.52
N GLY A 200 -23.16 -20.78 0.25
CA GLY A 200 -24.20 -19.93 -0.36
C GLY A 200 -23.93 -18.44 -0.15
N LYS A 201 -24.90 -17.70 0.32
CA LYS A 201 -24.83 -16.23 0.47
C LYS A 201 -23.77 -15.76 1.47
N ASP A 202 -23.43 -16.60 2.45
CA ASP A 202 -22.48 -16.24 3.51
C ASP A 202 -21.02 -16.42 3.07
N LEU A 203 -20.79 -17.20 2.00
CA LEU A 203 -19.44 -17.52 1.53
C LEU A 203 -18.67 -16.28 1.07
N LEU A 204 -19.32 -15.33 0.40
CA LEU A 204 -18.68 -14.09 -0.04
C LEU A 204 -18.13 -13.29 1.15
N ASN A 205 -18.93 -13.10 2.19
CA ASN A 205 -18.50 -12.35 3.36
C ASN A 205 -17.39 -13.10 4.13
N ALA A 206 -17.53 -14.40 4.30
CA ALA A 206 -16.52 -15.24 4.94
C ALA A 206 -15.20 -15.23 4.14
N ALA A 207 -15.25 -15.32 2.81
CA ALA A 207 -14.07 -15.23 1.95
C ALA A 207 -13.41 -13.85 2.01
N THR A 208 -14.20 -12.78 2.12
CA THR A 208 -13.65 -11.42 2.29
C THR A 208 -12.87 -11.30 3.59
N VAL A 209 -13.43 -11.76 4.71
CA VAL A 209 -12.75 -11.76 6.01
C VAL A 209 -11.49 -12.64 5.97
N GLU A 210 -11.59 -13.83 5.40
CA GLU A 210 -10.45 -14.75 5.32
C GLU A 210 -9.34 -14.22 4.42
N ASN A 211 -9.68 -13.56 3.31
CA ASN A 211 -8.70 -12.90 2.44
C ASN A 211 -7.92 -11.80 3.20
N ILE A 212 -8.60 -10.99 3.99
CA ILE A 212 -7.95 -9.99 4.83
C ILE A 212 -7.01 -10.68 5.83
N ARG A 213 -7.46 -11.70 6.53
CA ARG A 213 -6.68 -12.43 7.55
C ARG A 213 -5.42 -13.04 6.96
N LEU A 214 -5.52 -13.78 5.85
CA LEU A 214 -4.38 -14.41 5.19
C LEU A 214 -3.34 -13.37 4.73
N ASN A 215 -3.79 -12.22 4.24
CA ASN A 215 -2.86 -11.17 3.82
C ASN A 215 -2.22 -10.43 5.01
N VAL A 216 -2.91 -10.28 6.13
CA VAL A 216 -2.32 -9.78 7.39
C VAL A 216 -1.21 -10.73 7.87
N GLU A 217 -1.47 -12.03 7.93
CA GLU A 217 -0.47 -13.01 8.36
C GLU A 217 0.71 -13.06 7.38
N ARG A 218 0.45 -13.06 6.08
CA ARG A 218 1.50 -12.99 5.06
C ARG A 218 2.44 -11.79 5.25
N LEU A 219 1.88 -10.61 5.56
CA LEU A 219 2.69 -9.41 5.84
C LEU A 219 3.48 -9.53 7.14
N LYS A 220 2.87 -10.07 8.22
CA LYS A 220 3.55 -10.28 9.51
C LYS A 220 4.74 -11.23 9.41
N GLU A 221 4.62 -12.25 8.56
CA GLU A 221 5.65 -13.28 8.36
C GLU A 221 6.71 -12.88 7.32
N SER A 222 6.52 -11.77 6.61
CA SER A 222 7.43 -11.35 5.52
C SER A 222 8.78 -10.91 6.07
N ASN A 223 9.77 -11.78 5.86
CA ASN A 223 11.17 -11.55 6.21
C ASN A 223 11.93 -10.84 5.07
N PRO A 224 13.00 -10.09 5.37
CA PRO A 224 13.52 -9.79 6.72
C PRO A 224 12.91 -8.53 7.35
N ILE A 225 12.18 -7.69 6.61
CA ILE A 225 11.88 -6.31 7.01
C ILE A 225 10.65 -6.25 7.93
N LEU A 226 9.48 -6.68 7.43
CA LEU A 226 8.22 -6.48 8.16
C LEU A 226 8.17 -7.31 9.44
N SER A 227 8.55 -8.60 9.37
CA SER A 227 8.53 -9.50 10.53
C SER A 227 9.43 -9.00 11.66
N GLU A 228 10.64 -8.50 11.35
CA GLU A 228 11.54 -7.95 12.35
C GLU A 228 10.98 -6.67 13.02
N ARG A 229 10.34 -5.81 12.24
CA ARG A 229 9.70 -4.60 12.78
C ARG A 229 8.50 -4.92 13.68
N VAL A 230 7.70 -5.94 13.31
CA VAL A 230 6.60 -6.44 14.14
C VAL A 230 7.13 -7.01 15.45
N LYS A 231 8.15 -7.89 15.41
CA LYS A 231 8.78 -8.48 16.60
C LYS A 231 9.34 -7.43 17.56
N LYS A 232 9.88 -6.34 17.03
CA LYS A 232 10.42 -5.22 17.82
C LYS A 232 9.35 -4.24 18.34
N GLY A 233 8.08 -4.45 18.01
CA GLY A 233 6.98 -3.54 18.38
C GLY A 233 6.97 -2.21 17.62
N ASN A 234 7.76 -2.07 16.56
CA ASN A 234 7.88 -0.86 15.76
C ASN A 234 6.90 -0.81 14.56
N LEU A 235 6.14 -1.89 14.35
CA LEU A 235 5.15 -2.01 13.30
C LEU A 235 3.95 -2.82 13.81
N LYS A 236 2.76 -2.28 13.62
CA LYS A 236 1.49 -2.99 13.79
C LYS A 236 0.89 -3.31 12.43
N ILE A 237 0.39 -4.54 12.24
CA ILE A 237 -0.30 -4.97 11.02
C ILE A 237 -1.69 -5.46 11.43
N VAL A 238 -2.73 -4.84 10.89
CA VAL A 238 -4.13 -5.12 11.22
C VAL A 238 -4.97 -5.38 9.98
N GLY A 239 -6.06 -6.10 10.16
CA GLY A 239 -7.10 -6.29 9.16
C GLY A 239 -8.35 -5.48 9.49
N ALA A 240 -9.00 -4.96 8.47
CA ALA A 240 -10.27 -4.26 8.61
C ALA A 240 -11.17 -4.45 7.39
N ILE A 241 -12.46 -4.30 7.60
CA ILE A 241 -13.47 -4.32 6.55
C ILE A 241 -14.22 -2.99 6.50
N TYR A 242 -14.27 -2.40 5.30
CA TYR A 242 -15.08 -1.22 5.01
C TYR A 242 -16.47 -1.65 4.56
N ASP A 243 -17.48 -1.21 5.25
CA ASP A 243 -18.87 -1.45 4.90
C ASP A 243 -19.36 -0.36 3.94
N LEU A 244 -19.62 -0.75 2.68
CA LEU A 244 -20.01 0.19 1.62
C LEU A 244 -21.27 1.01 1.96
N PRO A 245 -22.36 0.43 2.53
CA PRO A 245 -23.55 1.20 2.86
C PRO A 245 -23.34 2.25 3.94
N SER A 246 -22.60 1.94 4.99
CA SER A 246 -22.45 2.83 6.16
C SER A 246 -21.18 3.66 6.16
N GLY A 247 -20.19 3.32 5.32
CA GLY A 247 -18.87 3.94 5.34
C GLY A 247 -18.02 3.57 6.57
N ARG A 248 -18.49 2.65 7.42
CA ARG A 248 -17.77 2.23 8.63
C ARG A 248 -16.64 1.28 8.32
N VAL A 249 -15.53 1.46 9.01
CA VAL A 249 -14.42 0.52 9.06
C VAL A 249 -14.46 -0.24 10.38
N ASN A 250 -14.50 -1.57 10.31
CA ASN A 250 -14.48 -2.45 11.47
C ASN A 250 -13.20 -3.28 11.44
N LEU A 251 -12.46 -3.31 12.55
CA LEU A 251 -11.32 -4.21 12.73
C LEU A 251 -11.79 -5.67 12.83
N ILE A 252 -10.98 -6.60 12.34
CA ILE A 252 -11.25 -8.05 12.37
C ILE A 252 -10.13 -8.81 13.06
#